data_43449bd580bff4d807239f7bfcba1742
#
_entry.id   43449bd580bff4d807239f7bfcba1742
#
_cell.length_a   1.000
_cell.length_b   1.000
_cell.length_c   1.000
_cell.angle_alpha   90.00
_cell.angle_beta   90.00
_cell.angle_gamma   90.00
#
_symmetry.space_group_name_H-M   'P 1'
#
loop_
_entity.id
_entity.type
_entity.pdbx_description
1 polymer ?
#
loop_
_entity_poly.entity_id
_entity_poly.type
_entity_poly.pdbx_seq_one_letter_code
_entity_poly.pdbx_strand_id
1 'polypeptide(L)'
;YKNQFSYFLLPPHGDNLFAILFDREDIYDEFVPMFEKHGQNLVLDTGQTALEVQKNIKGRIYSYPYSSVADTLQRIIFYLSAIESNKYSVLIFEEPEAHAFPPYTKMLAQRIANDEDNQYFLTTHSPYLLKTLVGNTPLPDLNVSVVYYEDYQTKVHSIPKEHIEDILYKKEWDEDVFFNLDQLRNYGKQGSEVSR
;
A
#
# COMPACT_ATOMS: atom_id res chain seq x y z
N TYR A 1 28.02 -14.24 -7.99
CA TYR A 1 26.66 -13.64 -7.98
C TYR A 1 26.55 -12.81 -9.25
N LYS A 2 25.68 -13.18 -10.19
CA LYS A 2 25.28 -12.32 -11.29
C LYS A 2 24.63 -11.10 -10.64
N ASN A 3 25.01 -9.90 -11.08
CA ASN A 3 24.46 -8.61 -10.67
C ASN A 3 22.92 -8.66 -10.68
N GLN A 4 22.32 -9.10 -9.61
CA GLN A 4 20.90 -8.87 -9.41
C GLN A 4 20.75 -7.40 -9.03
N PHE A 5 19.89 -6.73 -9.75
CA PHE A 5 19.63 -5.32 -9.54
C PHE A 5 18.98 -5.15 -8.16
N SER A 6 19.56 -4.30 -7.29
CA SER A 6 19.13 -4.13 -5.90
C SER A 6 18.85 -2.68 -5.51
N TYR A 7 18.86 -1.74 -6.48
CA TYR A 7 18.67 -0.33 -6.18
C TYR A 7 17.22 0.02 -5.86
N PHE A 8 16.26 -0.57 -6.58
CA PHE A 8 14.83 -0.45 -6.31
C PHE A 8 14.09 -1.71 -6.74
N LEU A 9 12.91 -1.93 -6.15
CA LEU A 9 12.08 -3.09 -6.49
C LEU A 9 11.56 -2.98 -7.93
N LEU A 10 11.82 -4.00 -8.74
CA LEU A 10 11.44 -3.99 -10.16
C LEU A 10 9.93 -4.17 -10.34
N PRO A 11 9.25 -3.23 -11.02
CA PRO A 11 7.86 -3.40 -11.38
C PRO A 11 7.68 -4.46 -12.48
N PRO A 12 6.52 -5.08 -12.64
CA PRO A 12 5.37 -4.97 -11.74
C PRO A 12 5.39 -6.03 -10.62
N HIS A 13 6.28 -7.01 -10.66
CA HIS A 13 6.20 -8.22 -9.84
C HIS A 13 7.25 -8.33 -8.72
N GLY A 14 8.25 -7.45 -8.72
CA GLY A 14 9.30 -7.51 -7.70
C GLY A 14 10.24 -8.70 -7.84
N ASP A 15 10.57 -9.10 -9.08
CA ASP A 15 11.40 -10.29 -9.36
C ASP A 15 12.79 -10.24 -8.70
N ASN A 16 13.23 -9.05 -8.29
CA ASN A 16 14.47 -8.81 -7.58
C ASN A 16 14.30 -8.63 -6.06
N LEU A 17 13.18 -9.02 -5.48
CA LEU A 17 12.92 -8.86 -4.03
C LEU A 17 14.04 -9.48 -3.18
N PHE A 18 14.52 -10.67 -3.58
CA PHE A 18 15.67 -11.31 -2.90
C PHE A 18 16.90 -10.38 -2.86
N ALA A 19 17.25 -9.76 -3.99
CA ALA A 19 18.41 -8.87 -4.08
C ALA A 19 18.23 -7.61 -3.23
N ILE A 20 17.02 -7.03 -3.21
CA ILE A 20 16.69 -5.89 -2.35
C ILE A 20 16.91 -6.28 -0.87
N LEU A 21 16.30 -7.37 -0.42
CA LEU A 21 16.41 -7.79 0.99
C LEU A 21 17.80 -8.28 1.38
N PHE A 22 18.58 -8.75 0.42
CA PHE A 22 19.96 -9.15 0.65
C PHE A 22 20.92 -7.96 0.81
N ASP A 23 20.74 -6.91 0.03
CA ASP A 23 21.60 -5.72 0.05
C ASP A 23 21.14 -4.67 1.06
N ARG A 24 19.86 -4.69 1.47
CA ARG A 24 19.22 -3.75 2.38
C ARG A 24 18.81 -4.46 3.67
N GLU A 25 19.76 -4.62 4.58
CA GLU A 25 19.51 -5.23 5.91
C GLU A 25 18.42 -4.48 6.68
N ASP A 26 18.36 -3.16 6.54
CA ASP A 26 17.35 -2.31 7.17
C ASP A 26 15.92 -2.70 6.77
N ILE A 27 15.69 -3.00 5.49
CA ILE A 27 14.40 -3.47 4.98
C ILE A 27 14.12 -4.91 5.43
N TYR A 28 15.13 -5.77 5.35
CA TYR A 28 14.99 -7.17 5.79
C TYR A 28 14.62 -7.27 7.27
N ASP A 29 15.32 -6.54 8.13
CA ASP A 29 15.11 -6.55 9.58
C ASP A 29 13.71 -6.05 9.98
N GLU A 30 13.09 -5.17 9.21
CA GLU A 30 11.71 -4.75 9.43
C GLU A 30 10.72 -5.92 9.27
N PHE A 31 11.02 -6.87 8.39
CA PHE A 31 10.11 -7.98 8.09
C PHE A 31 10.30 -9.18 9.02
N VAL A 32 11.48 -9.39 9.59
CA VAL A 32 11.77 -10.52 10.49
C VAL A 32 10.72 -10.68 11.59
N PRO A 33 10.33 -9.63 12.34
CA PRO A 33 9.34 -9.77 13.40
C PRO A 33 7.95 -10.20 12.91
N MET A 34 7.62 -9.96 11.63
CA MET A 34 6.34 -10.38 11.06
C MET A 34 6.22 -11.92 10.97
N PHE A 35 7.35 -12.62 10.86
CA PHE A 35 7.42 -14.08 10.84
C PHE A 35 7.63 -14.65 12.23
N GLU A 36 8.49 -14.05 13.03
CA GLU A 36 8.81 -14.53 14.38
C GLU A 36 7.59 -14.63 15.30
N LYS A 37 6.66 -13.68 15.21
CA LYS A 37 5.39 -13.74 15.97
C LYS A 37 4.55 -14.98 15.66
N HIS A 38 4.82 -15.68 14.54
CA HIS A 38 4.18 -16.92 14.14
C HIS A 38 5.08 -18.15 14.34
N GLY A 39 6.24 -17.98 15.02
CA GLY A 39 7.23 -19.05 15.23
C GLY A 39 7.91 -19.47 13.93
N GLN A 40 8.07 -18.56 13.01
CA GLN A 40 8.71 -18.74 11.71
C GLN A 40 9.89 -17.79 11.58
N ASN A 41 10.87 -18.15 10.74
CA ASN A 41 12.00 -17.30 10.40
C ASN A 41 11.96 -17.03 8.89
N LEU A 42 12.07 -15.77 8.50
CA LEU A 42 12.36 -15.41 7.12
C LEU A 42 13.84 -15.70 6.85
N VAL A 43 14.17 -16.34 5.74
CA VAL A 43 15.54 -16.78 5.43
C VAL A 43 15.89 -16.41 4.01
N LEU A 44 17.08 -15.85 3.85
CA LEU A 44 17.73 -15.61 2.56
C LEU A 44 18.63 -16.80 2.23
N ASP A 45 18.17 -17.75 1.41
CA ASP A 45 19.01 -18.83 0.91
C ASP A 45 19.94 -18.32 -0.20
N THR A 46 21.16 -18.05 0.17
CA THR A 46 22.17 -17.53 -0.77
C THR A 46 22.64 -18.60 -1.76
N GLY A 47 22.49 -19.89 -1.44
CA GLY A 47 22.86 -20.98 -2.33
C GLY A 47 21.90 -21.12 -3.51
N GLN A 48 20.62 -20.91 -3.27
CA GLN A 48 19.57 -20.97 -4.30
C GLN A 48 19.14 -19.59 -4.79
N THR A 49 19.59 -18.51 -4.15
CA THR A 49 19.14 -17.14 -4.42
C THR A 49 17.62 -17.04 -4.25
N ALA A 50 17.10 -17.58 -3.16
CA ALA A 50 15.67 -17.70 -2.89
C ALA A 50 15.30 -17.21 -1.49
N LEU A 51 14.08 -16.67 -1.38
CA LEU A 51 13.45 -16.41 -0.10
C LEU A 51 12.74 -17.67 0.38
N GLU A 52 13.01 -18.03 1.63
CA GLU A 52 12.40 -19.17 2.31
C GLU A 52 11.82 -18.76 3.65
N VAL A 53 10.90 -19.56 4.14
CA VAL A 53 10.40 -19.46 5.51
C VAL A 53 10.70 -20.78 6.22
N GLN A 54 11.36 -20.69 7.36
CA GLN A 54 11.75 -21.85 8.15
C GLN A 54 10.98 -21.89 9.47
N LYS A 55 10.66 -23.10 9.89
CA LYS A 55 10.06 -23.39 11.20
C LYS A 55 10.83 -24.50 11.89
N ASN A 56 11.20 -24.23 13.15
CA ASN A 56 11.82 -25.28 13.99
C ASN A 56 10.72 -25.99 14.83
N ILE A 57 10.59 -27.28 14.60
CA ILE A 57 9.65 -28.13 15.38
C ILE A 57 10.45 -29.23 16.05
N LYS A 58 10.62 -29.16 17.36
CA LYS A 58 11.36 -30.18 18.17
C LYS A 58 12.75 -30.49 17.62
N GLY A 59 13.51 -29.45 17.24
CA GLY A 59 14.86 -29.57 16.72
C GLY A 59 14.95 -29.95 15.23
N ARG A 60 13.83 -30.12 14.55
CA ARG A 60 13.79 -30.31 13.07
C ARG A 60 13.42 -29.01 12.40
N ILE A 61 14.24 -28.61 11.41
CA ILE A 61 13.98 -27.42 10.59
C ILE A 61 13.18 -27.85 9.36
N TYR A 62 12.04 -27.24 9.19
CA TYR A 62 11.22 -27.35 7.99
C TYR A 62 11.35 -26.06 7.20
N SER A 63 11.74 -26.16 5.94
CA SER A 63 11.89 -25.04 5.04
C SER A 63 10.77 -25.05 4.00
N TYR A 64 10.20 -23.91 3.72
CA TYR A 64 9.14 -23.71 2.76
C TYR A 64 9.50 -22.55 1.84
N PRO A 65 9.17 -22.61 0.54
CA PRO A 65 9.39 -21.46 -0.35
C PRO A 65 8.54 -20.28 0.09
N TYR A 66 9.05 -19.07 -0.11
CA TYR A 66 8.35 -17.82 0.22
C TYR A 66 6.94 -17.74 -0.41
N SER A 67 6.76 -18.32 -1.59
CA SER A 67 5.44 -18.41 -2.26
C SER A 67 4.38 -19.19 -1.47
N SER A 68 4.77 -19.94 -0.42
CA SER A 68 3.85 -20.60 0.49
C SER A 68 3.38 -19.73 1.66
N VAL A 69 3.94 -18.54 1.81
CA VAL A 69 3.52 -17.57 2.83
C VAL A 69 2.14 -17.02 2.50
N ALA A 70 1.38 -16.66 3.53
CA ALA A 70 0.07 -16.04 3.35
C ALA A 70 0.17 -14.81 2.43
N ASP A 71 -0.76 -14.69 1.50
CA ASP A 71 -0.80 -13.63 0.48
C ASP A 71 -0.69 -12.23 1.10
N THR A 72 -1.38 -11.99 2.22
CA THR A 72 -1.29 -10.74 2.99
C THR A 72 0.17 -10.35 3.32
N LEU A 73 1.00 -11.30 3.78
CA LEU A 73 2.40 -11.01 4.13
C LEU A 73 3.23 -10.79 2.88
N GLN A 74 3.03 -11.57 1.82
CA GLN A 74 3.74 -11.36 0.56
C GLN A 74 3.47 -9.96 -0.01
N ARG A 75 2.20 -9.53 -0.01
CA ARG A 75 1.80 -8.21 -0.52
C ARG A 75 2.37 -7.07 0.31
N ILE A 76 2.26 -7.15 1.63
CA ILE A 76 2.79 -6.07 2.48
C ILE A 76 4.32 -5.93 2.34
N ILE A 77 5.03 -7.04 2.30
CA ILE A 77 6.48 -7.06 2.07
C ILE A 77 6.82 -6.45 0.69
N PHE A 78 6.05 -6.81 -0.34
CA PHE A 78 6.21 -6.25 -1.68
C PHE A 78 6.05 -4.72 -1.67
N TYR A 79 4.94 -4.20 -1.14
CA TYR A 79 4.68 -2.75 -1.16
C TYR A 79 5.66 -1.98 -0.28
N LEU A 80 5.98 -2.48 0.92
CA LEU A 80 6.97 -1.83 1.77
C LEU A 80 8.36 -1.85 1.13
N SER A 81 8.77 -2.97 0.52
CA SER A 81 10.02 -3.01 -0.24
C SER A 81 10.03 -2.04 -1.41
N ALA A 82 8.90 -1.86 -2.11
CA ALA A 82 8.80 -0.89 -3.18
C ALA A 82 8.95 0.55 -2.66
N ILE A 83 8.34 0.88 -1.53
CA ILE A 83 8.44 2.21 -0.91
C ILE A 83 9.88 2.46 -0.45
N GLU A 84 10.43 1.56 0.36
CA GLU A 84 11.72 1.75 1.02
C GLU A 84 12.92 1.71 0.05
N SER A 85 12.80 0.99 -1.06
CA SER A 85 13.86 0.90 -2.05
C SER A 85 13.82 2.00 -3.11
N ASN A 86 12.70 2.73 -3.25
CA ASN A 86 12.57 3.82 -4.21
C ASN A 86 12.77 5.18 -3.53
N LYS A 87 13.44 6.10 -4.25
CA LYS A 87 13.57 7.50 -3.84
C LYS A 87 13.37 8.42 -5.05
N TYR A 88 12.74 9.58 -4.81
CA TYR A 88 12.43 10.58 -5.84
C TYR A 88 11.69 10.00 -7.04
N SER A 89 10.78 9.07 -6.76
CA SER A 89 10.09 8.27 -7.75
C SER A 89 8.59 8.52 -7.71
N VAL A 90 7.92 8.14 -8.81
CA VAL A 90 6.46 8.05 -8.86
C VAL A 90 6.07 6.58 -8.72
N LEU A 91 5.33 6.28 -7.65
CA LEU A 91 4.83 4.95 -7.35
C LEU A 91 3.33 4.88 -7.64
N ILE A 92 2.94 3.92 -8.47
CA ILE A 92 1.55 3.70 -8.87
C ILE A 92 1.11 2.35 -8.31
N PHE A 93 0.14 2.37 -7.38
CA PHE A 93 -0.38 1.18 -6.75
C PHE A 93 -1.87 1.01 -7.04
N GLU A 94 -2.25 -0.16 -7.53
CA GLU A 94 -3.64 -0.52 -7.75
C GLU A 94 -4.11 -1.41 -6.59
N GLU A 95 -5.12 -0.92 -5.85
CA GLU A 95 -5.73 -1.60 -4.70
C GLU A 95 -4.70 -2.29 -3.78
N PRO A 96 -3.72 -1.55 -3.24
CA PRO A 96 -2.64 -2.16 -2.48
C PRO A 96 -3.13 -2.86 -1.20
N GLU A 97 -4.32 -2.53 -0.74
CA GLU A 97 -5.00 -3.16 0.39
C GLU A 97 -5.73 -4.45 0.05
N ALA A 98 -5.86 -4.82 -1.23
CA ALA A 98 -6.57 -6.04 -1.62
C ALA A 98 -5.98 -7.26 -0.91
N HIS A 99 -6.85 -8.09 -0.30
CA HIS A 99 -6.47 -9.24 0.52
C HIS A 99 -5.62 -8.92 1.77
N ALA A 100 -5.41 -7.64 2.10
CA ALA A 100 -4.65 -7.27 3.28
C ALA A 100 -5.53 -7.27 4.55
N PHE A 101 -4.95 -7.77 5.65
CA PHE A 101 -5.57 -7.65 6.96
C PHE A 101 -5.56 -6.17 7.42
N PRO A 102 -6.65 -5.63 8.03
CA PRO A 102 -6.76 -4.20 8.33
C PRO A 102 -5.57 -3.53 9.03
N PRO A 103 -4.90 -4.15 10.00
CA PRO A 103 -3.67 -3.59 10.59
C PRO A 103 -2.55 -3.35 9.57
N TYR A 104 -2.40 -4.23 8.59
CA TYR A 104 -1.39 -4.05 7.52
C TYR A 104 -1.79 -2.96 6.53
N THR A 105 -3.09 -2.86 6.22
CA THR A 105 -3.62 -1.74 5.41
C THR A 105 -3.32 -0.40 6.08
N LYS A 106 -3.55 -0.30 7.39
CA LYS A 106 -3.23 0.91 8.15
C LYS A 106 -1.72 1.21 8.13
N MET A 107 -0.89 0.19 8.35
CA MET A 107 0.58 0.33 8.34
C MET A 107 1.07 0.83 6.97
N LEU A 108 0.57 0.26 5.88
CA LEU A 108 0.90 0.69 4.53
C LEU A 108 0.49 2.15 4.28
N ALA A 109 -0.75 2.51 4.63
CA ALA A 109 -1.23 3.88 4.48
C ALA A 109 -0.40 4.89 5.28
N GLN A 110 -0.01 4.54 6.51
CA GLN A 110 0.86 5.40 7.32
C GLN A 110 2.27 5.52 6.73
N ARG A 111 2.80 4.44 6.15
CA ARG A 111 4.11 4.48 5.49
C ARG A 111 4.07 5.42 4.29
N ILE A 112 3.04 5.32 3.45
CA ILE A 112 2.84 6.20 2.29
C ILE A 112 2.67 7.67 2.74
N ALA A 113 1.84 7.92 3.76
CA ALA A 113 1.57 9.28 4.24
C ALA A 113 2.79 9.97 4.86
N ASN A 114 3.74 9.20 5.40
CA ASN A 114 4.96 9.70 6.03
C ASN A 114 6.19 9.70 5.09
N ASP A 115 6.04 9.22 3.86
CA ASP A 115 7.13 9.24 2.90
C ASP A 115 7.21 10.61 2.23
N GLU A 116 8.33 11.30 2.44
CA GLU A 116 8.62 12.61 1.88
C GLU A 116 9.42 12.54 0.56
N ASP A 117 9.91 11.35 0.21
CA ASP A 117 10.81 11.16 -0.92
C ASP A 117 10.07 10.85 -2.24
N ASN A 118 8.88 10.26 -2.18
CA ASN A 118 8.18 9.75 -3.35
C ASN A 118 6.81 10.38 -3.58
N GLN A 119 6.31 10.32 -4.80
CA GLN A 119 4.95 10.68 -5.17
C GLN A 119 4.13 9.43 -5.42
N TYR A 120 2.88 9.41 -4.95
CA TYR A 120 2.00 8.26 -5.05
C TYR A 120 0.75 8.53 -5.88
N PHE A 121 0.38 7.56 -6.71
CA PHE A 121 -0.94 7.43 -7.30
C PHE A 121 -1.54 6.11 -6.86
N LEU A 122 -2.70 6.17 -6.22
CA LEU A 122 -3.35 5.00 -5.62
C LEU A 122 -4.78 4.88 -6.12
N THR A 123 -5.20 3.66 -6.43
CA THR A 123 -6.62 3.31 -6.47
C THR A 123 -6.97 2.53 -5.22
N THR A 124 -8.16 2.74 -4.68
CA THR A 124 -8.60 2.02 -3.47
C THR A 124 -10.10 1.86 -3.41
N HIS A 125 -10.54 0.76 -2.84
CA HIS A 125 -11.91 0.50 -2.39
C HIS A 125 -11.98 0.33 -0.86
N SER A 126 -10.90 0.64 -0.13
CA SER A 126 -10.85 0.50 1.32
C SER A 126 -11.07 1.84 2.03
N PRO A 127 -12.16 1.96 2.82
CA PRO A 127 -12.36 3.13 3.66
C PRO A 127 -11.25 3.28 4.70
N TYR A 128 -10.64 2.18 5.14
CA TYR A 128 -9.52 2.21 6.10
C TYR A 128 -8.26 2.82 5.49
N LEU A 129 -7.91 2.44 4.25
CA LEU A 129 -6.78 3.03 3.54
C LEU A 129 -7.03 4.53 3.32
N LEU A 130 -8.17 4.88 2.74
CA LEU A 130 -8.54 6.25 2.43
C LEU A 130 -8.53 7.14 3.68
N LYS A 131 -9.26 6.75 4.74
CA LYS A 131 -9.32 7.51 6.00
C LYS A 131 -7.95 7.66 6.65
N THR A 132 -7.10 6.63 6.59
CA THR A 132 -5.74 6.72 7.15
C THR A 132 -4.88 7.69 6.34
N LEU A 133 -4.95 7.67 5.01
CA LEU A 133 -4.21 8.61 4.16
C LEU A 133 -4.69 10.05 4.41
N VAL A 134 -6.00 10.29 4.38
CA VAL A 134 -6.56 11.63 4.63
C VAL A 134 -6.20 12.16 6.02
N GLY A 135 -6.18 11.29 7.03
CA GLY A 135 -5.87 11.69 8.41
C GLY A 135 -4.38 11.89 8.71
N ASN A 136 -3.47 11.44 7.84
CA ASN A 136 -2.03 11.50 8.11
C ASN A 136 -1.24 12.27 7.03
N THR A 137 -1.85 12.63 5.91
CA THR A 137 -1.19 13.40 4.84
C THR A 137 -1.61 14.86 4.93
N PRO A 138 -0.68 15.82 4.88
CA PRO A 138 -1.02 17.25 4.82
C PRO A 138 -1.92 17.56 3.61
N LEU A 139 -2.99 18.35 3.80
CA LEU A 139 -3.94 18.69 2.73
C LEU A 139 -3.29 19.28 1.46
N PRO A 140 -2.23 20.12 1.53
CA PRO A 140 -1.55 20.61 0.33
C PRO A 140 -1.00 19.50 -0.55
N ASP A 141 -0.58 18.38 0.04
CA ASP A 141 0.09 17.26 -0.62
C ASP A 141 -0.88 16.14 -1.02
N LEU A 142 -2.15 16.26 -0.62
CA LEU A 142 -3.19 15.26 -0.86
C LEU A 142 -4.18 15.71 -1.94
N ASN A 143 -4.45 14.82 -2.89
CA ASN A 143 -5.58 14.94 -3.82
C ASN A 143 -6.44 13.68 -3.76
N VAL A 144 -7.73 13.85 -3.64
CA VAL A 144 -8.70 12.75 -3.63
C VAL A 144 -9.65 12.94 -4.81
N SER A 145 -9.86 11.88 -5.58
CA SER A 145 -10.77 11.90 -6.72
C SER A 145 -11.70 10.70 -6.70
N VAL A 146 -12.93 10.91 -7.09
CA VAL A 146 -13.91 9.85 -7.31
C VAL A 146 -13.94 9.52 -8.79
N VAL A 147 -13.76 8.23 -9.10
CA VAL A 147 -13.88 7.70 -10.45
C VAL A 147 -15.25 7.02 -10.57
N TYR A 148 -16.01 7.36 -11.60
CA TYR A 148 -17.35 6.83 -11.83
C TYR A 148 -17.65 6.67 -13.31
N TYR A 149 -18.67 5.87 -13.62
CA TYR A 149 -19.11 5.60 -14.97
C TYR A 149 -20.46 6.31 -15.24
N GLU A 150 -20.50 7.17 -16.24
CA GLU A 150 -21.70 7.92 -16.62
C GLU A 150 -21.68 8.20 -18.12
N ASP A 151 -22.80 8.12 -18.81
CA ASP A 151 -22.93 8.34 -20.26
C ASP A 151 -21.96 7.50 -21.11
N TYR A 152 -21.78 6.24 -20.75
CA TYR A 152 -20.85 5.31 -21.41
C TYR A 152 -19.36 5.73 -21.35
N GLN A 153 -19.00 6.57 -20.40
CA GLN A 153 -17.63 7.06 -20.22
C GLN A 153 -17.20 6.99 -18.77
N THR A 154 -15.92 6.72 -18.58
CA THR A 154 -15.29 6.88 -17.27
C THR A 154 -15.03 8.37 -17.03
N LYS A 155 -15.54 8.88 -15.94
CA LYS A 155 -15.35 10.28 -15.49
C LYS A 155 -14.60 10.30 -14.19
N VAL A 156 -13.84 11.38 -13.98
CA VAL A 156 -13.09 11.62 -12.74
C VAL A 156 -13.52 12.96 -12.17
N HIS A 157 -13.85 12.99 -10.90
CA HIS A 157 -14.18 14.19 -10.17
C HIS A 157 -13.25 14.35 -8.98
N SER A 158 -12.44 15.42 -8.96
CA SER A 158 -11.57 15.73 -7.83
C SER A 158 -12.37 16.41 -6.73
N ILE A 159 -12.23 15.92 -5.50
CA ILE A 159 -12.86 16.51 -4.32
C ILE A 159 -12.11 17.81 -3.99
N PRO A 160 -12.81 18.96 -3.84
CA PRO A 160 -12.18 20.19 -3.39
C PRO A 160 -11.50 19.99 -2.03
N LYS A 161 -10.32 20.61 -1.84
CA LYS A 161 -9.50 20.39 -0.63
C LYS A 161 -10.23 20.70 0.67
N GLU A 162 -11.10 21.72 0.65
CA GLU A 162 -11.96 22.12 1.78
C GLU A 162 -12.96 21.04 2.22
N HIS A 163 -13.24 20.06 1.36
CA HIS A 163 -14.17 18.96 1.63
C HIS A 163 -13.48 17.62 1.89
N ILE A 164 -12.15 17.52 1.72
CA ILE A 164 -11.44 16.25 1.93
C ILE A 164 -11.56 15.80 3.40
N GLU A 165 -11.50 16.73 4.35
CA GLU A 165 -11.64 16.41 5.78
C GLU A 165 -13.04 15.90 6.14
N ASP A 166 -14.05 16.23 5.36
CA ASP A 166 -15.41 15.69 5.53
C ASP A 166 -15.42 14.15 5.50
N ILE A 167 -14.49 13.53 4.74
CA ILE A 167 -14.29 12.06 4.69
C ILE A 167 -14.01 11.47 6.06
N LEU A 168 -13.36 12.23 6.94
CA LEU A 168 -13.01 11.79 8.29
C LEU A 168 -14.12 12.05 9.32
N TYR A 169 -14.79 13.19 9.21
CA TYR A 169 -15.55 13.76 10.33
C TYR A 169 -17.07 13.78 10.14
N LYS A 170 -17.59 13.57 8.93
CA LYS A 170 -19.04 13.48 8.73
C LYS A 170 -19.59 12.18 9.30
N LYS A 171 -20.48 12.28 10.28
CA LYS A 171 -21.17 11.13 10.91
C LYS A 171 -21.97 10.30 9.90
N GLU A 172 -22.43 10.90 8.83
CA GLU A 172 -23.17 10.24 7.76
C GLU A 172 -22.29 9.23 6.99
N TRP A 173 -20.95 9.30 7.15
CA TRP A 173 -19.99 8.44 6.50
C TRP A 173 -19.26 7.49 7.47
N ASP A 174 -19.74 7.43 8.74
CA ASP A 174 -19.16 6.53 9.75
C ASP A 174 -19.33 5.06 9.37
N GLU A 175 -20.40 4.72 8.63
CA GLU A 175 -20.65 3.34 8.24
C GLU A 175 -19.83 2.91 7.03
N ASP A 176 -19.75 3.71 5.96
CA ASP A 176 -18.79 3.52 4.84
C ASP A 176 -18.85 4.71 3.87
N VAL A 177 -17.71 5.36 3.65
CA VAL A 177 -17.56 6.46 2.69
C VAL A 177 -17.92 6.02 1.26
N PHE A 178 -17.73 4.76 0.92
CA PHE A 178 -18.01 4.22 -0.41
C PHE A 178 -19.51 4.03 -0.69
N PHE A 179 -20.37 3.91 0.32
CA PHE A 179 -21.81 3.95 0.11
C PHE A 179 -22.33 5.36 -0.22
N ASN A 180 -21.54 6.38 0.00
CA ASN A 180 -21.89 7.78 -0.21
C ASN A 180 -21.12 8.44 -1.39
N LEU A 181 -20.64 7.66 -2.34
CA LEU A 181 -19.85 8.16 -3.49
C LEU A 181 -20.62 9.22 -4.32
N ASP A 182 -21.95 9.11 -4.42
CA ASP A 182 -22.77 10.12 -5.12
C ASP A 182 -22.75 11.47 -4.41
N GLN A 183 -22.65 11.48 -3.09
CA GLN A 183 -22.49 12.73 -2.32
C GLN A 183 -21.09 13.31 -2.56
N LEU A 184 -20.04 12.48 -2.52
CA LEU A 184 -18.67 12.89 -2.85
C LEU A 184 -18.56 13.47 -4.26
N ARG A 185 -19.24 12.83 -5.22
CA ARG A 185 -19.28 13.29 -6.61
C ARG A 185 -19.90 14.67 -6.78
N ASN A 186 -20.82 15.03 -5.89
CA ASN A 186 -21.55 16.30 -5.97
C ASN A 186 -20.87 17.45 -5.22
N TYR A 187 -19.77 17.20 -4.50
CA TYR A 187 -18.98 18.28 -3.91
C TYR A 187 -18.44 19.20 -4.99
N GLY A 188 -18.64 20.51 -4.82
CA GLY A 188 -18.20 21.54 -5.76
C GLY A 188 -19.10 21.76 -6.98
N LYS A 189 -20.11 20.90 -7.25
CA LYS A 189 -21.07 21.15 -8.33
C LYS A 189 -22.08 22.23 -7.98
N GLN A 190 -22.40 22.41 -6.72
CA GLN A 190 -23.39 23.41 -6.25
C GLN A 190 -22.90 24.86 -6.37
N GLY A 191 -21.60 25.11 -6.58
CA GLY A 191 -21.05 26.47 -6.78
C GLY A 191 -21.11 27.00 -8.21
N SER A 192 -21.37 26.14 -9.21
CA SER A 192 -21.35 26.51 -10.63
C SER A 192 -22.72 26.89 -11.20
N GLU A 193 -23.82 26.65 -10.50
CA GLU A 193 -25.19 26.95 -10.98
C GLU A 193 -25.70 28.34 -10.54
N VAL A 194 -24.96 29.07 -9.70
CA VAL A 194 -25.37 30.40 -9.21
C VAL A 194 -24.77 31.55 -10.06
N SER A 195 -24.05 31.24 -11.12
CA SER A 195 -23.46 32.26 -12.01
C SER A 195 -23.90 32.04 -13.46
N ARG A 196 -25.21 32.08 -13.70
CA ARG A 196 -25.79 32.33 -15.03
C ARG A 196 -26.99 33.27 -14.95
#